data_15976e76cbdbecd958ab95e819d532db
#
_entry.id   15976e76cbdbecd958ab95e819d532db
#
_cell.length_a   1.000
_cell.length_b   1.000
_cell.length_c   1.000
_cell.angle_alpha   90.00
_cell.angle_beta   90.00
_cell.angle_gamma   90.00
#
_symmetry.space_group_name_H-M   'P 1'
#
loop_
_entity.id
_entity.type
_entity.pdbx_description
1 polymer ?
#
loop_
_entity_poly.entity_id
_entity_poly.type
_entity_poly.pdbx_seq_one_letter_code
_entity_poly.pdbx_strand_id
1 'polypeptide(L)'
;NWYDDEGHWFDLAVAGTGESPFELLNLAPGELTEAALRQGDVLVLLNVGNLSDTQAGMIAAYVADGGALLVAPGDRVERDRFNEQFESLAPALLENQDLPDGSDYLVIADYDSRHPILQPLESEWSARFQGHWRLTPTEGAEVLMQFDNTEPALVEKEFGQGNVIFFASTMDLEWNNLPLQGLFLPFVHE
;
A
#
# COMPACT_ATOMS: atom_id res chain seq x y z
N ASN A 1 2.85 -11.90 16.98
CA ASN A 1 1.40 -12.09 17.04
C ASN A 1 0.89 -12.11 15.61
N TRP A 2 0.25 -13.18 15.17
CA TRP A 2 -0.19 -13.36 13.79
C TRP A 2 -1.28 -12.35 13.35
N TYR A 3 -1.95 -11.71 14.29
CA TYR A 3 -2.93 -10.63 14.01
C TYR A 3 -2.27 -9.34 13.53
N ASP A 4 -1.02 -9.12 13.92
CA ASP A 4 -0.23 -7.94 13.59
C ASP A 4 0.79 -8.27 12.48
N ASP A 5 0.53 -9.32 11.69
CA ASP A 5 1.37 -9.76 10.58
C ASP A 5 0.69 -9.42 9.26
N GLU A 6 1.10 -8.33 8.67
CA GLU A 6 0.57 -7.83 7.40
C GLU A 6 0.70 -8.86 6.28
N GLY A 7 1.82 -9.59 6.24
CA GLY A 7 2.04 -10.66 5.29
C GLY A 7 0.99 -11.77 5.42
N HIS A 8 0.60 -12.14 6.63
CA HIS A 8 -0.41 -13.16 6.86
C HIS A 8 -1.79 -12.79 6.27
N TRP A 9 -2.25 -11.55 6.49
CA TRP A 9 -3.54 -11.11 5.98
C TRP A 9 -3.53 -10.96 4.46
N PHE A 10 -2.43 -10.45 3.93
CA PHE A 10 -2.24 -10.32 2.49
C PHE A 10 -2.17 -11.69 1.80
N ASP A 11 -1.41 -12.64 2.35
CA ASP A 11 -1.34 -14.03 1.89
C ASP A 11 -2.71 -14.68 1.86
N LEU A 12 -3.49 -14.48 2.93
CA LEU A 12 -4.84 -15.04 3.03
C LEU A 12 -5.77 -14.46 1.95
N ALA A 13 -5.64 -13.17 1.66
CA ALA A 13 -6.43 -12.52 0.62
C ALA A 13 -6.00 -12.99 -0.78
N VAL A 14 -4.69 -13.06 -1.06
CA VAL A 14 -4.15 -13.48 -2.36
C VAL A 14 -4.39 -14.97 -2.61
N ALA A 15 -4.14 -15.84 -1.61
CA ALA A 15 -4.35 -17.28 -1.76
C ALA A 15 -5.84 -17.65 -1.91
N GLY A 16 -6.73 -16.85 -1.34
CA GLY A 16 -8.17 -17.01 -1.45
C GLY A 16 -8.67 -18.39 -1.01
N THR A 17 -9.80 -18.80 -1.55
CA THR A 17 -10.49 -20.07 -1.20
C THR A 17 -10.31 -21.16 -2.26
N GLY A 18 -9.21 -21.19 -2.99
CA GLY A 18 -9.00 -22.24 -3.99
C GLY A 18 -8.02 -21.87 -5.10
N GLU A 19 -8.51 -21.63 -6.30
CA GLU A 19 -7.66 -21.29 -7.44
C GLU A 19 -7.44 -19.77 -7.47
N SER A 20 -6.32 -19.30 -6.90
CA SER A 20 -5.89 -17.90 -7.06
C SER A 20 -5.32 -17.68 -8.46
N PRO A 21 -5.65 -16.58 -9.14
CA PRO A 21 -4.99 -16.19 -10.37
C PRO A 21 -3.56 -15.66 -10.15
N PHE A 22 -3.17 -15.46 -8.88
CA PHE A 22 -1.87 -14.89 -8.50
C PHE A 22 -0.93 -15.96 -7.95
N GLU A 23 0.34 -15.81 -8.23
CA GLU A 23 1.43 -16.57 -7.63
C GLU A 23 2.20 -15.63 -6.69
N LEU A 24 2.27 -15.96 -5.40
CA LEU A 24 2.86 -15.11 -4.37
C LEU A 24 4.26 -15.58 -4.01
N LEU A 25 5.21 -14.63 -4.03
CA LEU A 25 6.57 -14.84 -3.57
C LEU A 25 6.84 -13.97 -2.34
N ASN A 26 6.85 -14.57 -1.16
CA ASN A 26 7.18 -13.89 0.09
C ASN A 26 8.69 -13.78 0.27
N LEU A 27 9.17 -12.56 0.50
CA LEU A 27 10.59 -12.25 0.68
C LEU A 27 10.80 -11.45 1.96
N ALA A 28 11.82 -11.82 2.73
CA ALA A 28 12.32 -10.89 3.72
C ALA A 28 13.04 -9.70 3.04
N PRO A 29 13.06 -8.48 3.63
CA PRO A 29 13.69 -7.33 2.99
C PRO A 29 15.13 -7.57 2.53
N GLY A 30 15.91 -8.39 3.27
CA GLY A 30 17.29 -8.76 2.90
C GLY A 30 17.42 -9.68 1.69
N GLU A 31 16.33 -10.30 1.25
CA GLU A 31 16.29 -11.24 0.12
C GLU A 31 15.87 -10.54 -1.19
N LEU A 32 15.48 -9.26 -1.13
CA LEU A 32 15.10 -8.48 -2.29
C LEU A 32 16.31 -8.27 -3.22
N THR A 33 16.23 -8.84 -4.40
CA THR A 33 17.24 -8.78 -5.46
C THR A 33 16.60 -8.44 -6.80
N GLU A 34 17.40 -7.99 -7.77
CA GLU A 34 16.89 -7.78 -9.13
C GLU A 34 16.29 -9.07 -9.74
N ALA A 35 16.86 -10.24 -9.42
CA ALA A 35 16.37 -11.51 -9.92
C ALA A 35 14.99 -11.87 -9.33
N ALA A 36 14.75 -11.50 -8.06
CA ALA A 36 13.44 -11.66 -7.44
C ALA A 36 12.42 -10.70 -8.05
N LEU A 37 12.78 -9.42 -8.20
CA LEU A 37 11.90 -8.41 -8.83
C LEU A 37 11.44 -8.79 -10.24
N ARG A 38 12.33 -9.41 -11.04
CA ARG A 38 11.97 -9.86 -12.39
C ARG A 38 11.02 -11.05 -12.44
N GLN A 39 10.70 -11.68 -11.33
CA GLN A 39 9.76 -12.81 -11.26
C GLN A 39 8.32 -12.36 -11.04
N GLY A 40 8.11 -11.12 -10.56
CA GLY A 40 6.79 -10.60 -10.26
C GLY A 40 6.42 -9.40 -11.11
N ASP A 41 5.13 -9.23 -11.36
CA ASP A 41 4.57 -8.07 -12.05
C ASP A 41 4.28 -6.94 -11.06
N VAL A 42 4.04 -7.27 -9.79
CA VAL A 42 3.73 -6.34 -8.69
C VAL A 42 4.65 -6.61 -7.51
N LEU A 43 5.28 -5.57 -7.00
CA LEU A 43 5.97 -5.57 -5.71
C LEU A 43 5.07 -4.93 -4.65
N VAL A 44 4.90 -5.61 -3.52
CA VAL A 44 4.14 -5.09 -2.38
C VAL A 44 5.07 -4.90 -1.19
N LEU A 45 5.15 -3.69 -0.64
CA LEU A 45 5.90 -3.35 0.55
C LEU A 45 4.95 -3.13 1.73
N LEU A 46 4.86 -4.11 2.61
CA LEU A 46 4.00 -4.07 3.79
C LEU A 46 4.85 -3.70 5.01
N ASN A 47 4.68 -2.47 5.51
CA ASN A 47 5.38 -1.95 6.70
C ASN A 47 6.90 -2.19 6.70
N VAL A 48 7.54 -2.03 5.54
CA VAL A 48 8.98 -2.29 5.38
C VAL A 48 9.78 -1.08 5.80
N GLY A 49 10.37 -1.14 7.00
CA GLY A 49 11.09 -0.01 7.62
C GLY A 49 12.53 0.19 7.15
N ASN A 50 13.20 -0.83 6.65
CA ASN A 50 14.64 -0.81 6.41
C ASN A 50 15.03 -1.35 5.03
N LEU A 51 14.92 -0.52 4.03
CA LEU A 51 15.55 -0.76 2.72
C LEU A 51 16.91 -0.07 2.65
N SER A 52 17.87 -0.68 1.96
CA SER A 52 19.10 -0.01 1.60
C SER A 52 18.88 0.88 0.37
N ASP A 53 19.74 1.88 0.17
CA ASP A 53 19.67 2.76 -1.01
C ASP A 53 19.81 1.98 -2.32
N THR A 54 20.60 0.88 -2.29
CA THR A 54 20.70 -0.04 -3.43
C THR A 54 19.37 -0.72 -3.73
N GLN A 55 18.62 -1.14 -2.72
CA GLN A 55 17.31 -1.76 -2.90
C GLN A 55 16.27 -0.74 -3.38
N ALA A 56 16.27 0.46 -2.83
CA ALA A 56 15.42 1.54 -3.30
C ALA A 56 15.69 1.85 -4.79
N GLY A 57 16.96 1.91 -5.20
CA GLY A 57 17.35 2.08 -6.59
C GLY A 57 16.91 0.92 -7.51
N MET A 58 16.99 -0.34 -7.02
CA MET A 58 16.48 -1.51 -7.77
C MET A 58 14.96 -1.45 -7.95
N ILE A 59 14.22 -1.03 -6.91
CA ILE A 59 12.76 -0.85 -6.96
C ILE A 59 12.41 0.25 -7.99
N ALA A 60 13.10 1.39 -7.93
CA ALA A 60 12.87 2.48 -8.88
C ALA A 60 13.11 2.03 -10.34
N ALA A 61 14.17 1.27 -10.59
CA ALA A 61 14.44 0.71 -11.92
C ALA A 61 13.36 -0.29 -12.35
N TYR A 62 12.93 -1.18 -11.45
CA TYR A 62 11.87 -2.15 -11.69
C TYR A 62 10.55 -1.47 -12.09
N VAL A 63 10.14 -0.42 -11.36
CA VAL A 63 8.92 0.33 -11.71
C VAL A 63 9.10 1.08 -13.02
N ALA A 64 10.24 1.74 -13.23
CA ALA A 64 10.51 2.45 -14.49
C ALA A 64 10.44 1.54 -15.72
N ASP A 65 10.79 0.25 -15.57
CA ASP A 65 10.73 -0.77 -16.63
C ASP A 65 9.32 -1.42 -16.78
N GLY A 66 8.32 -0.97 -16.02
CA GLY A 66 6.91 -1.39 -16.17
C GLY A 66 6.35 -2.24 -15.02
N GLY A 67 7.10 -2.47 -13.94
CA GLY A 67 6.58 -3.11 -12.75
C GLY A 67 5.63 -2.20 -11.96
N ALA A 68 4.73 -2.78 -11.18
CA ALA A 68 3.89 -2.03 -10.26
C ALA A 68 4.41 -2.12 -8.82
N LEU A 69 4.25 -1.04 -8.06
CA LEU A 69 4.63 -0.96 -6.65
C LEU A 69 3.44 -0.54 -5.80
N LEU A 70 3.06 -1.37 -4.84
CA LEU A 70 2.15 -1.00 -3.76
C LEU A 70 2.93 -0.83 -2.47
N VAL A 71 2.71 0.27 -1.77
CA VAL A 71 3.28 0.52 -0.44
C VAL A 71 2.16 0.75 0.56
N ALA A 72 2.16 -0.02 1.64
CA ALA A 72 1.35 0.19 2.84
C ALA A 72 2.30 0.42 4.03
N PRO A 73 2.62 1.68 4.35
CA PRO A 73 3.55 1.99 5.44
C PRO A 73 2.86 1.83 6.80
N GLY A 74 3.60 1.30 7.75
CA GLY A 74 3.15 1.16 9.14
C GLY A 74 4.14 1.82 10.12
N ASP A 75 4.18 1.33 11.34
CA ASP A 75 4.96 1.88 12.46
C ASP A 75 6.47 1.73 12.31
N ARG A 76 6.93 0.77 11.47
CA ARG A 76 8.36 0.50 11.23
C ARG A 76 9.01 1.44 10.23
N VAL A 77 8.19 2.21 9.49
CA VAL A 77 8.71 3.11 8.45
C VAL A 77 9.27 4.38 9.08
N GLU A 78 10.53 4.65 8.78
CA GLU A 78 11.19 5.89 9.18
C GLU A 78 11.00 6.93 8.09
N ARG A 79 10.17 7.96 8.38
CA ARG A 79 9.63 8.93 7.44
C ARG A 79 10.69 9.61 6.56
N ASP A 80 11.68 10.21 7.19
CA ASP A 80 12.63 11.08 6.48
C ASP A 80 13.48 10.26 5.51
N ARG A 81 13.92 9.09 5.96
CA ARG A 81 14.66 8.15 5.13
C ARG A 81 13.81 7.59 3.99
N PHE A 82 12.57 7.22 4.27
CA PHE A 82 11.65 6.71 3.26
C PHE A 82 11.39 7.76 2.18
N ASN A 83 11.09 8.99 2.58
CA ASN A 83 10.86 10.09 1.66
C ASN A 83 12.10 10.40 0.79
N GLU A 84 13.31 10.35 1.37
CA GLU A 84 14.56 10.53 0.62
C GLU A 84 14.78 9.39 -0.39
N GLN A 85 14.60 8.14 0.02
CA GLN A 85 14.82 6.97 -0.84
C GLN A 85 13.84 6.87 -2.01
N PHE A 86 12.61 7.32 -1.82
CA PHE A 86 11.53 7.22 -2.80
C PHE A 86 11.15 8.56 -3.44
N GLU A 87 11.90 9.64 -3.21
CA GLU A 87 11.61 11.00 -3.66
C GLU A 87 11.15 11.08 -5.12
N SER A 88 11.80 10.35 -6.03
CA SER A 88 11.54 10.44 -7.46
C SER A 88 10.28 9.71 -7.90
N LEU A 89 9.93 8.60 -7.26
CA LEU A 89 8.83 7.74 -7.69
C LEU A 89 7.59 7.79 -6.78
N ALA A 90 7.72 8.29 -5.55
CA ALA A 90 6.63 8.32 -4.60
C ALA A 90 5.45 9.17 -5.09
N PRO A 91 4.20 8.65 -5.03
CA PRO A 91 3.00 9.42 -5.32
C PRO A 91 2.69 10.45 -4.23
N ALA A 92 3.19 10.23 -3.01
CA ALA A 92 3.01 11.14 -1.89
C ALA A 92 4.21 11.10 -0.94
N LEU A 93 4.45 12.20 -0.26
CA LEU A 93 5.35 12.25 0.89
C LEU A 93 4.61 11.78 2.13
N LEU A 94 5.30 10.99 2.97
CA LEU A 94 4.83 10.65 4.30
C LEU A 94 5.08 11.84 5.22
N GLU A 95 4.05 12.28 5.94
CA GLU A 95 4.15 13.36 6.93
C GLU A 95 4.25 12.78 8.35
N ASN A 96 3.19 12.86 9.11
CA ASN A 96 3.12 12.30 10.46
C ASN A 96 2.18 11.08 10.49
N GLN A 97 2.48 10.14 11.37
CA GLN A 97 1.49 9.15 11.75
C GLN A 97 0.40 9.83 12.58
N ASP A 98 -0.83 9.58 12.23
CA ASP A 98 -1.99 9.96 13.02
C ASP A 98 -2.55 8.68 13.67
N LEU A 99 -2.34 8.57 14.99
CA LEU A 99 -2.76 7.45 15.82
C LEU A 99 -3.64 8.03 16.94
N PRO A 100 -4.92 8.30 16.66
CA PRO A 100 -5.79 8.93 17.64
C PRO A 100 -5.95 8.09 18.90
N ASP A 101 -5.99 8.74 20.05
CA ASP A 101 -6.22 8.08 21.32
C ASP A 101 -7.70 7.64 21.45
N GLY A 102 -7.91 6.38 21.76
CA GLY A 102 -9.23 5.89 22.16
C GLY A 102 -10.05 5.25 21.04
N SER A 103 -11.34 5.63 20.91
CA SER A 103 -12.31 5.01 19.99
C SER A 103 -12.50 5.75 18.68
N ASP A 104 -11.73 6.82 18.45
CA ASP A 104 -11.84 7.61 17.22
C ASP A 104 -11.27 6.83 16.03
N TYR A 105 -11.92 6.93 14.91
CA TYR A 105 -11.52 6.28 13.67
C TYR A 105 -11.97 7.09 12.46
N LEU A 106 -11.29 6.92 11.35
CA LEU A 106 -11.70 7.41 10.04
C LEU A 106 -12.38 6.30 9.23
N VAL A 107 -13.14 6.71 8.22
CA VAL A 107 -13.71 5.81 7.21
C VAL A 107 -13.38 6.36 5.82
N ILE A 108 -13.38 5.50 4.80
CA ILE A 108 -13.29 5.96 3.42
C ILE A 108 -14.63 6.64 3.07
N ALA A 109 -14.57 7.93 2.74
CA ALA A 109 -15.74 8.74 2.43
C ALA A 109 -15.90 9.01 0.93
N ASP A 110 -14.81 9.03 0.18
CA ASP A 110 -14.82 9.28 -1.26
C ASP A 110 -13.77 8.44 -1.99
N TYR A 111 -14.08 8.01 -3.21
CA TYR A 111 -13.15 7.30 -4.08
C TYR A 111 -13.52 7.48 -5.56
N ASP A 112 -12.53 7.47 -6.45
CA ASP A 112 -12.79 7.56 -7.91
C ASP A 112 -13.28 6.21 -8.46
N SER A 113 -14.59 6.02 -8.45
CA SER A 113 -15.25 4.81 -8.98
C SER A 113 -15.06 4.58 -10.49
N ARG A 114 -14.47 5.53 -11.22
CA ARG A 114 -14.13 5.39 -12.65
C ARG A 114 -12.73 4.83 -12.85
N HIS A 115 -11.89 4.89 -11.80
CA HIS A 115 -10.55 4.35 -11.87
C HIS A 115 -10.58 2.82 -12.01
N PRO A 116 -9.83 2.22 -12.95
CA PRO A 116 -9.89 0.77 -13.21
C PRO A 116 -9.74 -0.11 -11.96
N ILE A 117 -8.82 0.23 -11.06
CA ILE A 117 -8.58 -0.50 -9.80
C ILE A 117 -9.79 -0.41 -8.84
N LEU A 118 -10.54 0.70 -8.83
CA LEU A 118 -11.63 0.94 -7.88
C LEU A 118 -13.02 0.63 -8.47
N GLN A 119 -13.15 0.61 -9.79
CA GLN A 119 -14.39 0.34 -10.46
C GLN A 119 -15.04 -1.00 -10.05
N PRO A 120 -14.30 -2.12 -9.88
CA PRO A 120 -14.89 -3.38 -9.43
C PRO A 120 -15.32 -3.37 -7.95
N LEU A 121 -14.89 -2.37 -7.18
CA LEU A 121 -15.13 -2.25 -5.75
C LEU A 121 -16.38 -1.42 -5.42
N GLU A 122 -17.41 -1.49 -6.27
CA GLU A 122 -18.69 -0.80 -6.06
C GLU A 122 -19.43 -1.35 -4.82
N SER A 123 -18.93 -1.04 -3.63
CA SER A 123 -19.58 -1.40 -2.38
C SER A 123 -19.31 -0.35 -1.30
N GLU A 124 -20.07 -0.42 -0.22
CA GLU A 124 -19.92 0.48 0.92
C GLU A 124 -18.64 0.16 1.70
N TRP A 125 -17.73 1.14 1.80
CA TRP A 125 -16.50 1.03 2.56
C TRP A 125 -16.80 1.21 4.06
N SER A 126 -16.92 0.10 4.78
CA SER A 126 -17.25 0.09 6.20
C SER A 126 -16.04 -0.13 7.13
N ALA A 127 -14.84 -0.22 6.57
CA ALA A 127 -13.61 -0.33 7.34
C ALA A 127 -13.37 0.90 8.19
N ARG A 128 -12.83 0.68 9.39
CA ARG A 128 -12.50 1.72 10.36
C ARG A 128 -10.99 1.80 10.49
N PHE A 129 -10.44 2.99 10.30
CA PHE A 129 -9.02 3.27 10.36
C PHE A 129 -8.71 4.06 11.63
N GLN A 130 -8.03 3.45 12.57
CA GLN A 130 -7.58 4.02 13.84
C GLN A 130 -6.16 4.58 13.74
N GLY A 131 -5.45 4.25 12.66
CA GLY A 131 -4.12 4.75 12.37
C GLY A 131 -3.89 4.93 10.88
N HIS A 132 -3.18 5.99 10.54
CA HIS A 132 -2.76 6.23 9.16
C HIS A 132 -1.56 7.17 9.10
N TRP A 133 -0.85 7.16 7.98
CA TRP A 133 0.08 8.21 7.60
C TRP A 133 -0.68 9.33 6.89
N ARG A 134 -0.41 10.57 7.29
CA ARG A 134 -0.82 11.72 6.48
C ARG A 134 0.03 11.75 5.24
N LEU A 135 -0.63 11.83 4.09
CA LEU A 135 0.00 11.83 2.77
C LEU A 135 -0.11 13.21 2.14
N THR A 136 1.02 13.76 1.68
CA THR A 136 1.05 14.95 0.83
C THR A 136 1.34 14.53 -0.61
N PRO A 137 0.33 14.53 -1.53
CA PRO A 137 0.53 14.12 -2.91
C PRO A 137 1.63 14.90 -3.62
N THR A 138 2.46 14.23 -4.42
CA THR A 138 3.52 14.85 -5.22
C THR A 138 2.98 15.31 -6.58
N GLU A 139 3.79 16.07 -7.32
CA GLU A 139 3.41 16.50 -8.66
C GLU A 139 3.15 15.30 -9.58
N GLY A 140 2.01 15.33 -10.28
CA GLY A 140 1.56 14.26 -11.18
C GLY A 140 0.89 13.08 -10.49
N ALA A 141 0.72 13.11 -9.18
CA ALA A 141 -0.01 12.07 -8.46
C ALA A 141 -1.53 12.32 -8.47
N GLU A 142 -2.30 11.24 -8.47
CA GLU A 142 -3.75 11.23 -8.38
C GLU A 142 -4.21 10.65 -7.04
N VAL A 143 -5.13 11.34 -6.37
CA VAL A 143 -5.76 10.83 -5.13
C VAL A 143 -6.96 9.98 -5.53
N LEU A 144 -6.85 8.68 -5.31
CA LEU A 144 -7.88 7.70 -5.69
C LEU A 144 -8.93 7.48 -4.60
N MET A 145 -8.54 7.62 -3.32
CA MET A 145 -9.45 7.48 -2.17
C MET A 145 -9.14 8.53 -1.11
N GLN A 146 -10.18 8.97 -0.40
CA GLN A 146 -10.07 9.92 0.71
C GLN A 146 -10.82 9.41 1.94
N PHE A 147 -10.26 9.72 3.10
CA PHE A 147 -10.95 9.57 4.38
C PHE A 147 -12.03 10.65 4.55
N ASP A 148 -12.89 10.48 5.56
CA ASP A 148 -13.95 11.43 5.92
C ASP A 148 -13.44 12.76 6.48
N ASN A 149 -12.16 12.83 6.89
CA ASN A 149 -11.46 14.07 7.21
C ASN A 149 -10.82 14.74 5.96
N THR A 150 -11.07 14.23 4.77
CA THR A 150 -10.53 14.68 3.47
C THR A 150 -9.04 14.41 3.22
N GLU A 151 -8.37 13.71 4.11
CA GLU A 151 -6.98 13.28 3.89
C GLU A 151 -6.91 12.13 2.88
N PRO A 152 -5.87 12.08 2.03
CA PRO A 152 -5.70 10.99 1.07
C PRO A 152 -5.54 9.64 1.76
N ALA A 153 -6.27 8.62 1.29
CA ALA A 153 -6.18 7.24 1.75
C ALA A 153 -5.45 6.34 0.76
N LEU A 154 -5.63 6.60 -0.56
CA LEU A 154 -4.95 5.89 -1.63
C LEU A 154 -4.51 6.91 -2.68
N VAL A 155 -3.22 6.89 -3.04
CA VAL A 155 -2.63 7.82 -4.01
C VAL A 155 -1.81 7.04 -5.02
N GLU A 156 -1.97 7.35 -6.30
CA GLU A 156 -1.27 6.72 -7.41
C GLU A 156 -0.42 7.73 -8.18
N LYS A 157 0.65 7.24 -8.82
CA LYS A 157 1.47 7.99 -9.75
C LYS A 157 2.11 7.07 -10.78
N GLU A 158 2.08 7.47 -12.05
CA GLU A 158 2.88 6.83 -13.09
C GLU A 158 4.37 7.17 -12.90
N PHE A 159 5.24 6.16 -13.05
CA PHE A 159 6.68 6.34 -13.02
C PHE A 159 7.34 5.47 -14.08
N GLY A 160 7.93 6.11 -15.10
CA GLY A 160 8.48 5.39 -16.26
C GLY A 160 7.39 4.70 -17.06
N GLN A 161 7.38 3.36 -17.07
CA GLN A 161 6.34 2.54 -17.71
C GLN A 161 5.44 1.82 -16.70
N GLY A 162 5.69 2.01 -15.40
CA GLY A 162 4.95 1.37 -14.32
C GLY A 162 4.21 2.35 -13.45
N ASN A 163 3.57 1.84 -12.41
CA ASN A 163 2.74 2.59 -11.48
C ASN A 163 3.19 2.39 -10.04
N VAL A 164 3.01 3.42 -9.24
CA VAL A 164 3.25 3.40 -7.79
C VAL A 164 1.98 3.79 -7.06
N ILE A 165 1.56 2.97 -6.12
CA ILE A 165 0.38 3.19 -5.29
C ILE A 165 0.80 3.21 -3.83
N PHE A 166 0.39 4.25 -3.09
CA PHE A 166 0.52 4.33 -1.65
C PHE A 166 -0.84 4.23 -0.99
N PHE A 167 -0.99 3.28 -0.09
CA PHE A 167 -2.12 3.17 0.82
C PHE A 167 -1.71 3.75 2.18
N ALA A 168 -2.50 4.66 2.72
CA ALA A 168 -2.12 5.44 3.90
C ALA A 168 -2.12 4.67 5.24
N SER A 169 -2.53 3.41 5.26
CA SER A 169 -2.65 2.60 6.48
C SER A 169 -2.02 1.21 6.29
N THR A 170 -1.99 0.39 7.33
CA THR A 170 -1.49 -0.98 7.30
C THR A 170 -2.46 -1.95 6.61
N MET A 171 -1.98 -3.12 6.22
CA MET A 171 -2.79 -4.22 5.64
C MET A 171 -3.08 -5.32 6.67
N ASP A 172 -2.96 -5.00 7.96
CA ASP A 172 -3.26 -5.87 9.09
C ASP A 172 -4.31 -5.26 10.03
N LEU A 173 -4.43 -5.81 11.25
CA LEU A 173 -5.38 -5.33 12.25
C LEU A 173 -4.78 -4.33 13.25
N GLU A 174 -3.57 -3.86 13.04
CA GLU A 174 -2.92 -2.96 13.96
C GLU A 174 -3.56 -1.56 13.92
N TRP A 175 -3.75 -1.02 12.72
CA TRP A 175 -4.27 0.34 12.52
C TRP A 175 -5.69 0.41 11.97
N ASN A 176 -6.25 -0.71 11.52
CA ASN A 176 -7.58 -0.73 10.93
C ASN A 176 -8.22 -2.13 11.00
N ASN A 177 -9.48 -2.23 10.63
CA ASN A 177 -10.19 -3.50 10.52
C ASN A 177 -10.54 -3.89 9.08
N LEU A 178 -9.86 -3.32 8.10
CA LEU A 178 -10.06 -3.62 6.68
C LEU A 178 -9.91 -5.12 6.37
N PRO A 179 -8.92 -5.86 6.92
CA PRO A 179 -8.78 -7.30 6.68
C PRO A 179 -9.98 -8.15 7.09
N LEU A 180 -10.83 -7.64 7.99
CA LEU A 180 -12.07 -8.32 8.43
C LEU A 180 -13.29 -7.95 7.57
N GLN A 181 -13.15 -7.05 6.61
CA GLN A 181 -14.24 -6.63 5.74
C GLN A 181 -14.31 -7.50 4.50
N GLY A 182 -15.52 -7.77 4.02
CA GLY A 182 -15.72 -8.54 2.79
C GLY A 182 -15.10 -7.90 1.54
N LEU A 183 -14.78 -6.62 1.61
CA LEU A 183 -14.15 -5.85 0.55
C LEU A 183 -12.62 -6.04 0.49
N PHE A 184 -11.99 -6.56 1.55
CA PHE A 184 -10.53 -6.68 1.60
C PHE A 184 -9.98 -7.58 0.50
N LEU A 185 -10.58 -8.74 0.29
CA LEU A 185 -10.15 -9.66 -0.76
C LEU A 185 -10.27 -9.03 -2.16
N PRO A 186 -11.44 -8.47 -2.59
CA PRO A 186 -11.49 -7.73 -3.85
C PRO A 186 -10.47 -6.59 -3.95
N PHE A 187 -10.27 -5.83 -2.87
CA PHE A 187 -9.32 -4.70 -2.85
C PHE A 187 -7.87 -5.14 -3.09
N VAL A 188 -7.47 -6.31 -2.57
CA VAL A 188 -6.12 -6.86 -2.78
C VAL A 188 -5.96 -7.45 -4.19
N HIS A 189 -7.06 -7.86 -4.83
CA HIS A 189 -7.05 -8.51 -6.15
C HIS A 189 -7.01 -7.53 -7.33
N GLU A 190 -7.35 -6.28 -7.12
CA GLU A 190 -7.34 -5.22 -8.15
C GLU A 190 -6.05 -4.41 -8.14
#